data_9dbc7b71dc7a93ee5daf4e60ebbf7f90
#
_entry.id   9dbc7b71dc7a93ee5daf4e60ebbf7f90
#
_cell.length_a   1.000
_cell.length_b   1.000
_cell.length_c   1.000
_cell.angle_alpha   90.00
_cell.angle_beta   90.00
_cell.angle_gamma   90.00
#
_symmetry.space_group_name_H-M   'P 1'
#
loop_
_entity.id
_entity.type
_entity.pdbx_description
1 polymer ?
#
loop_
_entity_poly.entity_id
_entity_poly.type
_entity_poly.pdbx_seq_one_letter_code
_entity_poly.pdbx_strand_id
1 'polypeptide(L)'
;AGALEAMLSGASFEARCFVAMRYWHPMSDAAARAVRDWNPDEVLLLPLYPQFSTTTTGSSILAWDRAAAHAGLDRPTTTLCCWHSDQGFVTSTAALVRAAWDRARAELPAEVPLRILFSAHGLPETIIKQGDPYQWQVERTVESVVAQLRIEALDHVVCYQSRVTPQVWIGPSTEAELERAAKDKVAVLVCPIAFVSEHSETLVELDVEYREAAEHAGVPGYFRVPAQNSDPSFIAALRDLVLRARGNGGPEDRLCSFAGGRQCPKPFGDCPHARARAVRRTAPAGA
;
A
#
# COMPACT_ATOMS: atom_id res chain seq x y z
N ALA A 1 -14.19 0.02 5.44
CA ALA A 1 -15.33 0.60 4.72
C ALA A 1 -16.15 1.50 5.64
N GLY A 2 -16.82 0.97 6.68
CA GLY A 2 -17.73 1.76 7.53
C GLY A 2 -17.15 3.02 8.16
N ALA A 3 -15.89 3.00 8.63
CA ALA A 3 -15.24 4.18 9.18
C ALA A 3 -15.03 5.29 8.12
N LEU A 4 -14.67 4.90 6.89
CA LEU A 4 -14.53 5.86 5.78
C LEU A 4 -15.89 6.40 5.34
N GLU A 5 -16.91 5.54 5.23
CA GLU A 5 -18.29 5.95 4.92
C GLU A 5 -18.83 6.97 5.93
N ALA A 6 -18.61 6.71 7.23
CA ALA A 6 -18.99 7.64 8.30
C ALA A 6 -18.28 9.00 8.17
N MET A 7 -16.99 9.03 7.81
CA MET A 7 -16.26 10.27 7.58
C MET A 7 -16.69 11.02 6.32
N LEU A 8 -17.21 10.33 5.32
CA LEU A 8 -17.73 10.94 4.09
C LEU A 8 -19.15 11.45 4.25
N SER A 9 -19.91 11.00 5.26
CA SER A 9 -21.31 11.39 5.50
C SER A 9 -21.52 12.89 5.79
N GLY A 10 -20.45 13.65 6.11
CA GLY A 10 -20.47 15.11 6.26
C GLY A 10 -20.19 15.89 4.97
N ALA A 11 -19.93 15.21 3.84
CA ALA A 11 -19.67 15.83 2.56
C ALA A 11 -20.97 16.33 1.88
N SER A 12 -20.82 17.14 0.84
CA SER A 12 -21.96 17.67 0.06
C SER A 12 -22.61 16.63 -0.89
N PHE A 13 -22.34 15.34 -0.68
CA PHE A 13 -22.85 14.23 -1.48
C PHE A 13 -23.08 13.00 -0.58
N GLU A 14 -23.97 12.12 -1.00
CA GLU A 14 -24.14 10.81 -0.38
C GLU A 14 -23.04 9.86 -0.84
N ALA A 15 -22.39 9.16 0.09
CA ALA A 15 -21.35 8.19 -0.19
C ALA A 15 -21.65 6.85 0.48
N ARG A 16 -21.34 5.76 -0.22
CA ARG A 16 -21.37 4.40 0.31
C ARG A 16 -20.11 3.64 -0.08
N CYS A 17 -19.54 2.95 0.90
CA CYS A 17 -18.31 2.20 0.72
C CYS A 17 -18.60 0.69 0.59
N PHE A 18 -18.24 0.12 -0.56
CA PHE A 18 -18.34 -1.31 -0.83
C PHE A 18 -16.95 -1.95 -0.80
N VAL A 19 -16.83 -3.11 -0.17
CA VAL A 19 -15.59 -3.89 -0.17
C VAL A 19 -15.60 -4.81 -1.38
N ALA A 20 -14.51 -4.81 -2.15
CA ALA A 20 -14.26 -5.78 -3.21
C ALA A 20 -12.90 -6.44 -2.96
N MET A 21 -12.90 -7.74 -2.66
CA MET A 21 -11.69 -8.51 -2.40
C MET A 21 -11.21 -9.20 -3.67
N ARG A 22 -9.88 -9.41 -3.79
CA ARG A 22 -9.28 -10.09 -4.94
C ARG A 22 -9.25 -11.61 -4.77
N TYR A 23 -8.99 -12.09 -3.55
CA TYR A 23 -8.79 -13.51 -3.23
C TYR A 23 -9.65 -13.99 -2.06
N TRP A 24 -10.57 -13.18 -1.58
CA TRP A 24 -11.51 -13.50 -0.51
C TRP A 24 -12.86 -12.81 -0.73
N HIS A 25 -13.84 -13.07 0.12
CA HIS A 25 -15.18 -12.49 0.03
C HIS A 25 -15.29 -11.13 0.73
N PRO A 26 -16.14 -10.23 0.17
CA PRO A 26 -16.89 -10.34 -1.07
C PRO A 26 -15.99 -10.20 -2.31
N MET A 27 -16.18 -11.08 -3.31
CA MET A 27 -15.50 -10.98 -4.60
C MET A 27 -16.03 -9.79 -5.41
N SER A 28 -15.25 -9.33 -6.42
CA SER A 28 -15.60 -8.19 -7.27
C SER A 28 -16.99 -8.30 -7.91
N ASP A 29 -17.43 -9.50 -8.31
CA ASP A 29 -18.77 -9.70 -8.90
C ASP A 29 -19.91 -9.41 -7.92
N ALA A 30 -19.75 -9.80 -6.65
CA ALA A 30 -20.75 -9.50 -5.62
C ALA A 30 -20.77 -7.99 -5.31
N ALA A 31 -19.59 -7.38 -5.21
CA ALA A 31 -19.47 -5.95 -4.99
C ALA A 31 -20.05 -5.12 -6.13
N ALA A 32 -19.75 -5.49 -7.40
CA ALA A 32 -20.27 -4.78 -8.57
C ALA A 32 -21.81 -4.84 -8.66
N ARG A 33 -22.42 -5.99 -8.34
CA ARG A 33 -23.88 -6.09 -8.25
C ARG A 33 -24.45 -5.20 -7.15
N ALA A 34 -23.84 -5.19 -5.98
CA ALA A 34 -24.32 -4.35 -4.86
C ALA A 34 -24.19 -2.85 -5.19
N VAL A 35 -23.12 -2.42 -5.87
CA VAL A 35 -22.94 -1.05 -6.36
C VAL A 35 -24.00 -0.70 -7.40
N ARG A 36 -24.24 -1.58 -8.38
CA ARG A 36 -25.29 -1.38 -9.39
C ARG A 36 -26.67 -1.21 -8.74
N ASP A 37 -26.99 -2.07 -7.78
CA ASP A 37 -28.30 -2.08 -7.09
C ASP A 37 -28.50 -0.82 -6.23
N TRP A 38 -27.42 -0.25 -5.71
CA TRP A 38 -27.42 1.05 -5.03
C TRP A 38 -27.56 2.23 -6.01
N ASN A 39 -27.22 2.01 -7.29
CA ASN A 39 -27.39 2.95 -8.40
C ASN A 39 -26.71 4.33 -8.23
N PRO A 40 -25.39 4.41 -8.01
CA PRO A 40 -24.69 5.68 -7.82
C PRO A 40 -24.59 6.48 -9.14
N ASP A 41 -24.34 7.78 -9.01
CA ASP A 41 -24.01 8.65 -10.14
C ASP A 41 -22.58 8.42 -10.65
N GLU A 42 -21.66 8.07 -9.75
CA GLU A 42 -20.25 7.80 -10.03
C GLU A 42 -19.67 6.74 -9.10
N VAL A 43 -18.59 6.09 -9.54
CA VAL A 43 -17.83 5.11 -8.76
C VAL A 43 -16.39 5.58 -8.59
N LEU A 44 -15.82 5.44 -7.39
CA LEU A 44 -14.41 5.66 -7.14
C LEU A 44 -13.77 4.36 -6.64
N LEU A 45 -12.75 3.89 -7.36
CA LEU A 45 -11.94 2.75 -6.95
C LEU A 45 -10.78 3.24 -6.10
N LEU A 46 -10.76 2.81 -4.84
CA LEU A 46 -9.72 3.09 -3.86
C LEU A 46 -9.02 1.79 -3.46
N PRO A 47 -8.02 1.31 -4.22
CA PRO A 47 -7.25 0.14 -3.81
C PRO A 47 -6.50 0.41 -2.51
N LEU A 48 -6.66 -0.48 -1.52
CA LEU A 48 -5.96 -0.38 -0.24
C LEU A 48 -4.52 -0.93 -0.32
N TYR A 49 -3.90 -0.73 -1.47
CA TYR A 49 -2.48 -0.94 -1.74
C TYR A 49 -1.85 0.44 -1.97
N PRO A 50 -1.08 1.00 -1.01
CA PRO A 50 -0.47 2.32 -1.17
C PRO A 50 0.41 2.41 -2.41
N GLN A 51 1.19 1.34 -2.67
CA GLN A 51 2.08 1.19 -3.79
C GLN A 51 1.40 0.38 -4.90
N PHE A 52 1.48 0.88 -6.13
CA PHE A 52 0.97 0.18 -7.30
C PHE A 52 1.87 -1.00 -7.68
N SER A 53 1.24 -2.14 -7.97
CA SER A 53 1.82 -3.22 -8.76
C SER A 53 0.79 -3.74 -9.75
N THR A 54 1.28 -4.28 -10.88
CA THR A 54 0.45 -5.02 -11.85
C THR A 54 -0.20 -6.25 -11.19
N THR A 55 0.45 -6.82 -10.18
CA THR A 55 -0.03 -8.01 -9.45
C THR A 55 -1.07 -7.72 -8.39
N THR A 56 -1.15 -6.49 -7.88
CA THR A 56 -2.10 -6.05 -6.85
C THR A 56 -3.15 -5.10 -7.41
N THR A 57 -2.89 -3.80 -7.41
CA THR A 57 -3.82 -2.79 -7.91
C THR A 57 -4.23 -3.05 -9.35
N GLY A 58 -3.28 -3.36 -10.24
CA GLY A 58 -3.57 -3.66 -11.65
C GLY A 58 -4.48 -4.88 -11.80
N SER A 59 -4.19 -5.97 -11.08
CA SER A 59 -5.02 -7.18 -11.06
C SER A 59 -6.43 -6.91 -10.51
N SER A 60 -6.54 -6.08 -9.46
CA SER A 60 -7.83 -5.72 -8.85
C SER A 60 -8.70 -4.88 -9.76
N ILE A 61 -8.11 -3.90 -10.45
CA ILE A 61 -8.83 -3.07 -11.43
C ILE A 61 -9.35 -3.94 -12.58
N LEU A 62 -8.53 -4.83 -13.16
CA LEU A 62 -8.97 -5.74 -14.22
C LEU A 62 -10.11 -6.66 -13.78
N ALA A 63 -10.08 -7.13 -12.52
CA ALA A 63 -11.16 -7.95 -11.97
C ALA A 63 -12.44 -7.13 -11.78
N TRP A 64 -12.32 -5.88 -11.31
CA TRP A 64 -13.44 -4.96 -11.18
C TRP A 64 -14.09 -4.63 -12.52
N ASP A 65 -13.30 -4.27 -13.54
CA ASP A 65 -13.81 -3.89 -14.87
C ASP A 65 -14.64 -5.02 -15.49
N ARG A 66 -14.16 -6.28 -15.37
CA ARG A 66 -14.92 -7.46 -15.82
C ARG A 66 -16.20 -7.65 -15.03
N ALA A 67 -16.14 -7.52 -13.72
CA ALA A 67 -17.30 -7.68 -12.83
C ALA A 67 -18.33 -6.59 -13.05
N ALA A 68 -17.93 -5.33 -13.25
CA ALA A 68 -18.79 -4.20 -13.57
C ALA A 68 -19.51 -4.41 -14.90
N ALA A 69 -18.77 -4.84 -15.94
CA ALA A 69 -19.36 -5.15 -17.23
C ALA A 69 -20.38 -6.29 -17.15
N HIS A 70 -20.07 -7.40 -16.46
CA HIS A 70 -21.00 -8.52 -16.24
C HIS A 70 -22.24 -8.11 -15.43
N ALA A 71 -22.08 -7.20 -14.48
CA ALA A 71 -23.20 -6.69 -13.69
C ALA A 71 -24.06 -5.68 -14.44
N GLY A 72 -23.63 -5.19 -15.60
CA GLY A 72 -24.29 -4.08 -16.30
C GLY A 72 -24.16 -2.74 -15.56
N LEU A 73 -23.09 -2.57 -14.79
CA LEU A 73 -22.78 -1.31 -14.09
C LEU A 73 -22.07 -0.37 -15.06
N ASP A 74 -22.83 0.54 -15.66
CA ASP A 74 -22.33 1.58 -16.56
C ASP A 74 -22.39 2.93 -15.84
N ARG A 75 -21.34 3.23 -15.09
CA ARG A 75 -21.19 4.49 -14.33
C ARG A 75 -19.79 5.06 -14.49
N PRO A 76 -19.68 6.40 -14.56
CA PRO A 76 -18.40 7.08 -14.51
C PRO A 76 -17.52 6.53 -13.38
N THR A 77 -16.36 5.92 -13.70
CA THR A 77 -15.50 5.29 -12.71
C THR A 77 -14.13 5.98 -12.65
N THR A 78 -13.79 6.56 -11.51
CA THR A 78 -12.47 7.13 -11.24
C THR A 78 -11.62 6.12 -10.49
N THR A 79 -10.37 5.92 -10.92
CA THR A 79 -9.42 5.00 -10.27
C THR A 79 -8.26 5.76 -9.65
N LEU A 80 -8.05 5.59 -8.35
CA LEU A 80 -6.83 6.04 -7.66
C LEU A 80 -5.78 4.94 -7.78
N CYS A 81 -4.77 5.13 -8.64
CA CYS A 81 -3.82 4.06 -8.94
C CYS A 81 -2.80 3.79 -7.84
N CYS A 82 -2.40 4.80 -7.09
CA CYS A 82 -1.41 4.71 -6.01
C CYS A 82 -1.45 5.96 -5.11
N TRP A 83 -1.00 5.77 -3.87
CA TRP A 83 -0.94 6.84 -2.86
C TRP A 83 0.25 6.67 -1.90
N HIS A 84 1.33 6.10 -2.43
CA HIS A 84 2.56 5.68 -1.74
C HIS A 84 3.27 6.79 -0.97
N SER A 85 3.14 8.05 -1.37
CA SER A 85 3.73 9.21 -0.68
C SER A 85 2.67 10.28 -0.35
N ASP A 86 1.41 9.88 -0.19
CA ASP A 86 0.37 10.77 0.32
C ASP A 86 0.73 11.25 1.73
N GLN A 87 0.62 12.55 1.95
CA GLN A 87 1.05 13.16 3.22
C GLN A 87 0.29 12.62 4.43
N GLY A 88 -1.03 12.38 4.30
CA GLY A 88 -1.85 11.84 5.38
C GLY A 88 -1.45 10.40 5.73
N PHE A 89 -1.23 9.57 4.70
CA PHE A 89 -0.73 8.21 4.87
C PHE A 89 0.66 8.18 5.52
N VAL A 90 1.59 8.98 5.03
CA VAL A 90 2.94 9.10 5.58
C VAL A 90 2.90 9.54 7.05
N THR A 91 2.08 10.54 7.37
CA THR A 91 1.96 11.06 8.74
C THR A 91 1.36 10.02 9.69
N SER A 92 0.30 9.31 9.30
CA SER A 92 -0.29 8.26 10.13
C SER A 92 0.67 7.08 10.33
N THR A 93 1.40 6.68 9.28
CA THR A 93 2.43 5.65 9.37
C THR A 93 3.55 6.05 10.30
N ALA A 94 4.10 7.28 10.13
CA ALA A 94 5.17 7.78 10.99
C ALA A 94 4.75 7.87 12.47
N ALA A 95 3.49 8.18 12.75
CA ALA A 95 2.97 8.20 14.12
C ALA A 95 2.96 6.79 14.75
N LEU A 96 2.52 5.77 14.01
CA LEU A 96 2.56 4.37 14.46
C LEU A 96 3.99 3.87 14.67
N VAL A 97 4.89 4.17 13.74
CA VAL A 97 6.32 3.84 13.86
C VAL A 97 6.92 4.51 15.08
N ARG A 98 6.66 5.80 15.30
CA ARG A 98 7.15 6.53 16.48
C ARG A 98 6.66 5.90 17.77
N ALA A 99 5.37 5.63 17.90
CA ALA A 99 4.80 5.00 19.09
C ALA A 99 5.40 3.60 19.36
N ALA A 100 5.65 2.81 18.31
CA ALA A 100 6.28 1.50 18.45
C ALA A 100 7.79 1.62 18.78
N TRP A 101 8.49 2.59 18.20
CA TRP A 101 9.88 2.91 18.51
C TRP A 101 10.05 3.29 19.98
N ASP A 102 9.22 4.20 20.49
CA ASP A 102 9.30 4.68 21.88
C ASP A 102 9.04 3.53 22.87
N ARG A 103 8.09 2.63 22.57
CA ARG A 103 7.86 1.41 23.36
C ARG A 103 9.08 0.49 23.33
N ALA A 104 9.61 0.19 22.14
CA ALA A 104 10.78 -0.67 21.98
C ALA A 104 11.99 -0.10 22.76
N ARG A 105 12.21 1.21 22.69
CA ARG A 105 13.28 1.89 23.44
C ARG A 105 13.09 1.83 24.96
N ALA A 106 11.84 1.85 25.45
CA ALA A 106 11.54 1.73 26.86
C ALA A 106 11.78 0.30 27.40
N GLU A 107 11.66 -0.72 26.55
CA GLU A 107 11.86 -2.13 26.92
C GLU A 107 13.31 -2.60 26.76
N LEU A 108 14.06 -1.98 25.84
CA LEU A 108 15.45 -2.37 25.54
C LEU A 108 16.46 -1.70 26.50
N PRO A 109 17.56 -2.40 26.87
CA PRO A 109 18.71 -1.76 27.50
C PRO A 109 19.22 -0.59 26.62
N ALA A 110 19.69 0.48 27.27
CA ALA A 110 20.10 1.71 26.59
C ALA A 110 21.21 1.50 25.54
N GLU A 111 22.10 0.54 25.81
CA GLU A 111 23.25 0.16 24.97
C GLU A 111 22.88 -0.69 23.75
N VAL A 112 21.70 -1.31 23.73
CA VAL A 112 21.25 -2.12 22.58
C VAL A 112 20.73 -1.20 21.48
N PRO A 113 21.37 -1.14 20.30
CA PRO A 113 20.86 -0.36 19.18
C PRO A 113 19.53 -0.93 18.65
N LEU A 114 18.75 -0.09 17.95
CA LEU A 114 17.47 -0.49 17.36
C LEU A 114 17.46 -0.11 15.89
N ARG A 115 17.23 -1.08 15.02
CA ARG A 115 17.09 -0.93 13.56
C ARG A 115 15.63 -1.07 13.15
N ILE A 116 15.14 -0.20 12.24
CA ILE A 116 13.82 -0.38 11.63
C ILE A 116 13.96 -1.20 10.34
N LEU A 117 13.21 -2.31 10.26
CA LEU A 117 13.04 -3.10 9.05
C LEU A 117 11.70 -2.71 8.41
N PHE A 118 11.73 -1.90 7.35
CA PHE A 118 10.53 -1.61 6.57
C PHE A 118 10.27 -2.78 5.63
N SER A 119 9.40 -3.70 6.06
CA SER A 119 9.08 -4.92 5.35
C SER A 119 7.90 -4.73 4.41
N ALA A 120 8.08 -5.10 3.15
CA ALA A 120 7.03 -5.11 2.13
C ALA A 120 6.91 -6.51 1.53
N HIS A 121 5.76 -6.84 0.91
CA HIS A 121 5.64 -8.11 0.20
C HIS A 121 6.63 -8.17 -0.96
N GLY A 122 7.38 -9.27 -1.08
CA GLY A 122 8.33 -9.49 -2.17
C GLY A 122 7.64 -9.64 -3.52
N LEU A 123 8.35 -9.29 -4.59
CA LEU A 123 7.94 -9.58 -5.96
C LEU A 123 9.11 -10.21 -6.73
N PRO A 124 8.84 -11.08 -7.72
CA PRO A 124 9.88 -11.54 -8.64
C PRO A 124 10.56 -10.38 -9.34
N GLU A 125 11.89 -10.38 -9.42
CA GLU A 125 12.65 -9.35 -10.13
C GLU A 125 12.21 -9.15 -11.58
N THR A 126 11.72 -10.20 -12.23
CA THR A 126 11.23 -10.14 -13.60
C THR A 126 10.08 -9.15 -13.78
N ILE A 127 9.19 -9.05 -12.78
CA ILE A 127 8.08 -8.09 -12.79
C ILE A 127 8.63 -6.67 -12.73
N ILE A 128 9.57 -6.40 -11.85
CA ILE A 128 10.20 -5.07 -11.72
C ILE A 128 10.97 -4.70 -12.99
N LYS A 129 11.72 -5.64 -13.55
CA LYS A 129 12.49 -5.45 -14.81
C LYS A 129 11.59 -5.18 -16.02
N GLN A 130 10.33 -5.63 -16.00
CA GLN A 130 9.33 -5.31 -17.01
C GLN A 130 8.76 -3.89 -16.90
N GLY A 131 9.06 -3.17 -15.83
CA GLY A 131 8.67 -1.78 -15.63
C GLY A 131 7.58 -1.55 -14.59
N ASP A 132 7.35 -2.53 -13.70
CA ASP A 132 6.46 -2.36 -12.56
C ASP A 132 7.08 -1.38 -11.55
N PRO A 133 6.38 -0.33 -11.10
CA PRO A 133 6.93 0.68 -10.22
C PRO A 133 6.94 0.32 -8.74
N TYR A 134 6.48 -0.86 -8.35
CA TYR A 134 6.24 -1.24 -6.95
C TYR A 134 7.44 -1.00 -6.05
N GLN A 135 8.60 -1.58 -6.39
CA GLN A 135 9.81 -1.45 -5.57
C GLN A 135 10.20 0.03 -5.38
N TRP A 136 10.22 0.80 -6.46
CA TRP A 136 10.50 2.24 -6.38
C TRP A 136 9.49 2.97 -5.50
N GLN A 137 8.20 2.66 -5.59
CA GLN A 137 7.18 3.29 -4.75
C GLN A 137 7.31 2.91 -3.27
N VAL A 138 7.68 1.66 -2.96
CA VAL A 138 7.99 1.24 -1.58
C VAL A 138 9.15 2.07 -1.02
N GLU A 139 10.24 2.20 -1.77
CA GLU A 139 11.40 3.00 -1.37
C GLU A 139 11.02 4.47 -1.12
N ARG A 140 10.19 5.07 -1.99
CA ARG A 140 9.69 6.46 -1.80
C ARG A 140 8.80 6.60 -0.57
N THR A 141 7.97 5.58 -0.28
CA THR A 141 7.20 5.55 0.96
C THR A 141 8.12 5.60 2.17
N VAL A 142 9.12 4.72 2.20
CA VAL A 142 10.07 4.64 3.32
C VAL A 142 10.83 5.94 3.49
N GLU A 143 11.36 6.52 2.41
CA GLU A 143 12.05 7.83 2.48
C GLU A 143 11.15 8.93 3.09
N SER A 144 9.88 8.97 2.68
CA SER A 144 8.93 9.96 3.20
C SER A 144 8.64 9.74 4.69
N VAL A 145 8.47 8.48 5.12
CA VAL A 145 8.23 8.12 6.53
C VAL A 145 9.48 8.44 7.38
N VAL A 146 10.67 8.05 6.92
CA VAL A 146 11.94 8.32 7.62
C VAL A 146 12.17 9.81 7.79
N ALA A 147 11.93 10.61 6.74
CA ALA A 147 12.02 12.06 6.83
C ALA A 147 11.03 12.66 7.86
N GLN A 148 9.82 12.10 7.96
CA GLN A 148 8.80 12.53 8.92
C GLN A 148 9.16 12.14 10.37
N LEU A 149 9.84 11.00 10.59
CA LEU A 149 10.23 10.52 11.92
C LEU A 149 11.22 11.46 12.60
N ARG A 150 12.11 12.11 11.87
CA ARG A 150 13.14 13.03 12.40
C ARG A 150 13.96 12.39 13.54
N ILE A 151 14.31 11.10 13.43
CA ILE A 151 15.24 10.41 14.32
C ILE A 151 16.63 10.60 13.75
N GLU A 152 17.51 11.21 14.53
CA GLU A 152 18.89 11.42 14.12
C GLU A 152 19.62 10.09 13.93
N ALA A 153 20.39 9.95 12.85
CA ALA A 153 21.15 8.75 12.50
C ALA A 153 20.35 7.44 12.56
N LEU A 154 19.06 7.48 12.17
CA LEU A 154 18.18 6.32 12.18
C LEU A 154 18.75 5.16 11.35
N ASP A 155 19.06 4.04 12.01
CA ASP A 155 19.41 2.79 11.34
C ASP A 155 18.12 2.14 10.79
N HIS A 156 18.03 2.01 9.47
CA HIS A 156 16.86 1.43 8.81
C HIS A 156 17.22 0.77 7.49
N VAL A 157 16.37 -0.15 7.05
CA VAL A 157 16.49 -0.84 5.76
C VAL A 157 15.12 -1.17 5.20
N VAL A 158 14.99 -1.15 3.87
CA VAL A 158 13.84 -1.72 3.15
C VAL A 158 14.15 -3.20 2.87
N CYS A 159 13.25 -4.09 3.27
CA CYS A 159 13.37 -5.52 3.03
C CYS A 159 12.05 -6.12 2.53
N TYR A 160 12.10 -7.38 2.08
CA TYR A 160 10.96 -8.00 1.41
C TYR A 160 10.67 -9.38 1.98
N GLN A 161 9.40 -9.62 2.34
CA GLN A 161 8.86 -10.84 2.91
C GLN A 161 8.12 -11.73 1.89
N SER A 162 7.67 -12.92 2.32
CA SER A 162 6.73 -13.80 1.58
C SER A 162 7.28 -14.32 0.25
N ARG A 163 8.53 -14.82 0.23
CA ARG A 163 9.20 -15.38 -0.95
C ARG A 163 8.80 -16.85 -1.15
N VAL A 164 7.71 -17.08 -1.87
CA VAL A 164 7.04 -18.39 -1.92
C VAL A 164 7.39 -19.30 -3.12
N THR A 165 8.25 -18.86 -4.04
CA THR A 165 8.63 -19.65 -5.23
C THR A 165 10.14 -19.62 -5.48
N PRO A 166 10.73 -20.58 -6.26
CA PRO A 166 12.17 -20.61 -6.50
C PRO A 166 12.69 -19.54 -7.47
N GLN A 167 11.90 -18.52 -7.79
CA GLN A 167 12.32 -17.39 -8.63
C GLN A 167 13.30 -16.46 -7.89
N VAL A 168 14.00 -15.62 -8.64
CA VAL A 168 14.79 -14.53 -8.06
C VAL A 168 13.84 -13.40 -7.68
N TRP A 169 13.85 -13.05 -6.41
CA TRP A 169 13.00 -12.04 -5.81
C TRP A 169 13.78 -10.76 -5.52
N ILE A 170 13.09 -9.63 -5.52
CA ILE A 170 13.68 -8.39 -5.01
C ILE A 170 14.14 -8.56 -3.56
N GLY A 171 15.19 -7.84 -3.18
CA GLY A 171 15.84 -8.00 -1.88
C GLY A 171 16.36 -6.69 -1.30
N PRO A 172 16.94 -6.76 -0.11
CA PRO A 172 17.20 -7.96 0.70
C PRO A 172 15.91 -8.62 1.23
N SER A 173 15.98 -9.92 1.59
CA SER A 173 14.85 -10.56 2.28
C SER A 173 14.78 -10.16 3.75
N THR A 174 13.59 -10.22 4.35
CA THR A 174 13.40 -9.92 5.77
C THR A 174 14.21 -10.88 6.64
N GLU A 175 14.27 -12.17 6.28
CA GLU A 175 15.07 -13.17 7.00
C GLU A 175 16.56 -12.84 6.97
N ALA A 176 17.10 -12.46 5.80
CA ALA A 176 18.51 -12.06 5.69
C ALA A 176 18.83 -10.82 6.56
N GLU A 177 17.88 -9.90 6.69
CA GLU A 177 18.04 -8.72 7.55
C GLU A 177 17.92 -9.07 9.03
N LEU A 178 17.13 -10.09 9.42
CA LEU A 178 17.12 -10.62 10.80
C LEU A 178 18.45 -11.27 11.14
N GLU A 179 19.02 -12.10 10.25
CA GLU A 179 20.35 -12.68 10.44
C GLU A 179 21.44 -11.60 10.52
N ARG A 180 21.35 -10.54 9.71
CA ARG A 180 22.26 -9.41 9.78
C ARG A 180 22.15 -8.67 11.11
N ALA A 181 20.91 -8.41 11.55
CA ALA A 181 20.66 -7.76 12.85
C ALA A 181 21.25 -8.56 14.03
N ALA A 182 21.14 -9.89 14.02
CA ALA A 182 21.76 -10.75 15.01
C ALA A 182 23.31 -10.63 15.02
N LYS A 183 23.94 -10.65 13.85
CA LYS A 183 25.40 -10.47 13.71
C LYS A 183 25.86 -9.10 14.21
N ASP A 184 25.07 -8.06 13.90
CA ASP A 184 25.33 -6.66 14.31
C ASP A 184 24.98 -6.42 15.79
N LYS A 185 24.31 -7.38 16.46
CA LYS A 185 23.79 -7.28 17.85
C LYS A 185 22.82 -6.09 18.02
N VAL A 186 21.96 -5.86 17.04
CA VAL A 186 20.94 -4.81 17.07
C VAL A 186 19.55 -5.43 17.22
N ALA A 187 18.68 -4.82 18.02
CA ALA A 187 17.27 -5.15 18.06
C ALA A 187 16.56 -4.66 16.80
N VAL A 188 15.43 -5.25 16.45
CA VAL A 188 14.67 -4.88 15.27
C VAL A 188 13.26 -4.38 15.60
N LEU A 189 12.82 -3.35 14.88
CA LEU A 189 11.43 -2.90 14.81
C LEU A 189 10.93 -3.12 13.39
N VAL A 190 10.09 -4.13 13.16
CA VAL A 190 9.54 -4.46 11.85
C VAL A 190 8.31 -3.61 11.56
N CYS A 191 8.31 -2.89 10.44
CA CYS A 191 7.20 -2.08 9.96
C CYS A 191 6.63 -2.64 8.66
N PRO A 192 5.37 -3.14 8.62
CA PRO A 192 4.73 -3.65 7.41
C PRO A 192 4.31 -2.51 6.49
N ILE A 193 5.26 -1.93 5.74
CA ILE A 193 5.10 -0.64 5.03
C ILE A 193 4.15 -0.70 3.82
N ALA A 194 3.85 -1.88 3.30
CA ALA A 194 2.94 -2.07 2.17
C ALA A 194 1.54 -2.57 2.58
N PHE A 195 1.32 -2.78 3.88
CA PHE A 195 0.08 -3.31 4.44
C PHE A 195 -0.61 -2.27 5.33
N VAL A 196 -1.89 -2.03 5.08
CA VAL A 196 -2.67 -1.03 5.82
C VAL A 196 -3.75 -1.65 6.72
N SER A 197 -3.84 -2.97 6.72
CA SER A 197 -4.71 -3.75 7.62
C SER A 197 -4.00 -5.01 8.09
N GLU A 198 -4.34 -5.47 9.29
CA GLU A 198 -3.84 -6.74 9.80
C GLU A 198 -4.47 -7.92 9.05
N HIS A 199 -3.66 -8.92 8.73
CA HIS A 199 -4.04 -10.18 8.08
C HIS A 199 -2.97 -11.25 8.34
N SER A 200 -3.06 -12.42 7.70
CA SER A 200 -2.12 -13.54 7.93
C SER A 200 -0.66 -13.17 7.74
N GLU A 201 -0.33 -12.32 6.76
CA GLU A 201 1.06 -11.91 6.49
C GLU A 201 1.61 -10.90 7.52
N THR A 202 0.77 -10.34 8.38
CA THR A 202 1.21 -9.51 9.51
C THR A 202 1.08 -10.24 10.84
N LEU A 203 -0.04 -10.94 11.08
CA LEU A 203 -0.30 -11.60 12.36
C LEU A 203 0.33 -13.00 12.49
N VAL A 204 0.59 -13.69 11.38
CA VAL A 204 1.27 -14.99 11.40
C VAL A 204 2.72 -14.83 10.97
N GLU A 205 2.97 -14.35 9.76
CA GLU A 205 4.32 -14.27 9.21
C GLU A 205 5.22 -13.33 10.04
N LEU A 206 4.77 -12.09 10.36
CA LEU A 206 5.58 -11.15 11.13
C LEU A 206 5.53 -11.40 12.65
N ASP A 207 4.35 -11.69 13.23
CA ASP A 207 4.24 -11.81 14.69
C ASP A 207 4.64 -13.18 15.24
N VAL A 208 4.60 -14.23 14.42
CA VAL A 208 4.96 -15.59 14.84
C VAL A 208 6.24 -16.04 14.14
N GLU A 209 6.20 -16.26 12.81
CA GLU A 209 7.30 -16.90 12.08
C GLU A 209 8.59 -16.08 12.11
N TYR A 210 8.54 -14.79 11.83
CA TYR A 210 9.74 -13.93 11.87
C TYR A 210 10.20 -13.59 13.28
N ARG A 211 9.30 -13.55 14.25
CA ARG A 211 9.70 -13.46 15.65
C ARG A 211 10.51 -14.69 16.08
N GLU A 212 10.02 -15.89 15.77
CA GLU A 212 10.73 -17.13 16.06
C GLU A 212 12.07 -17.19 15.32
N ALA A 213 12.11 -16.79 14.03
CA ALA A 213 13.34 -16.70 13.27
C ALA A 213 14.36 -15.72 13.88
N ALA A 214 13.91 -14.56 14.36
CA ALA A 214 14.76 -13.57 15.05
C ALA A 214 15.31 -14.11 16.36
N GLU A 215 14.50 -14.78 17.17
CA GLU A 215 14.89 -15.41 18.42
C GLU A 215 15.94 -16.52 18.19
N HIS A 216 15.72 -17.39 17.21
CA HIS A 216 16.67 -18.45 16.81
C HIS A 216 18.00 -17.88 16.30
N ALA A 217 17.96 -16.77 15.56
CA ALA A 217 19.16 -16.10 15.07
C ALA A 217 19.91 -15.35 16.20
N GLY A 218 19.29 -15.12 17.35
CA GLY A 218 19.89 -14.40 18.47
C GLY A 218 19.78 -12.88 18.37
N VAL A 219 18.73 -12.36 17.73
CA VAL A 219 18.42 -10.92 17.69
C VAL A 219 18.08 -10.44 19.10
N PRO A 220 18.70 -9.36 19.63
CA PRO A 220 18.53 -8.91 21.02
C PRO A 220 17.11 -8.50 21.41
N GLY A 221 16.24 -8.17 20.43
CA GLY A 221 14.85 -7.82 20.64
C GLY A 221 14.09 -7.70 19.32
N TYR A 222 12.85 -8.16 19.31
CA TYR A 222 11.98 -8.13 18.14
C TYR A 222 10.67 -7.42 18.46
N PHE A 223 10.39 -6.33 17.74
CA PHE A 223 9.19 -5.50 17.89
C PHE A 223 8.51 -5.33 16.54
N ARG A 224 7.20 -5.06 16.54
CA ARG A 224 6.44 -4.81 15.32
C ARG A 224 5.58 -3.54 15.43
N VAL A 225 5.54 -2.79 14.36
CA VAL A 225 4.61 -1.66 14.16
C VAL A 225 3.26 -2.22 13.72
N PRO A 226 2.14 -1.90 14.37
CA PRO A 226 0.83 -2.35 13.92
C PRO A 226 0.47 -1.73 12.56
N ALA A 227 -0.36 -2.43 11.76
CA ALA A 227 -0.97 -1.83 10.57
C ALA A 227 -2.00 -0.77 10.98
N GLN A 228 -2.33 0.14 10.05
CA GLN A 228 -3.22 1.28 10.31
C GLN A 228 -4.66 0.86 10.67
N ASN A 229 -5.19 -0.19 10.02
CA ASN A 229 -6.56 -0.65 10.21
C ASN A 229 -7.59 0.50 10.08
N SER A 230 -8.32 0.80 11.15
CA SER A 230 -9.29 1.89 11.24
C SER A 230 -8.80 3.08 12.10
N ASP A 231 -7.48 3.29 12.16
CA ASP A 231 -6.92 4.46 12.83
C ASP A 231 -7.57 5.75 12.30
N PRO A 232 -8.08 6.64 13.18
CA PRO A 232 -8.81 7.83 12.72
C PRO A 232 -8.02 8.75 11.81
N SER A 233 -6.70 8.88 12.02
CA SER A 233 -5.83 9.72 11.18
C SER A 233 -5.64 9.11 9.80
N PHE A 234 -5.51 7.79 9.72
CA PHE A 234 -5.45 7.06 8.46
C PHE A 234 -6.78 7.13 7.68
N ILE A 235 -7.93 6.95 8.36
CA ILE A 235 -9.25 7.09 7.71
C ILE A 235 -9.46 8.51 7.21
N ALA A 236 -9.01 9.54 7.94
CA ALA A 236 -9.02 10.92 7.48
C ALA A 236 -8.17 11.11 6.20
N ALA A 237 -6.99 10.48 6.15
CA ALA A 237 -6.16 10.50 4.94
C ALA A 237 -6.86 9.85 3.74
N LEU A 238 -7.53 8.71 3.94
CA LEU A 238 -8.33 8.06 2.89
C LEU A 238 -9.49 8.94 2.42
N ARG A 239 -10.20 9.61 3.34
CA ARG A 239 -11.25 10.59 2.98
C ARG A 239 -10.69 11.70 2.10
N ASP A 240 -9.56 12.26 2.46
CA ASP A 240 -8.94 13.37 1.72
C ASP A 240 -8.46 12.91 0.33
N LEU A 241 -7.97 11.67 0.20
CA LEU A 241 -7.67 11.05 -1.08
C LEU A 241 -8.91 10.92 -1.97
N VAL A 242 -10.04 10.48 -1.40
CA VAL A 242 -11.33 10.37 -2.11
C VAL A 242 -11.80 11.74 -2.60
N LEU A 243 -11.77 12.74 -1.73
CA LEU A 243 -12.21 14.10 -2.07
C LEU A 243 -11.34 14.73 -3.18
N ARG A 244 -10.02 14.55 -3.09
CA ARG A 244 -9.08 15.02 -4.14
C ARG A 244 -9.30 14.28 -5.47
N ALA A 245 -9.45 12.95 -5.43
CA ALA A 245 -9.66 12.16 -6.63
C ALA A 245 -10.96 12.54 -7.35
N ARG A 246 -12.01 12.83 -6.58
CA ARG A 246 -13.30 13.32 -7.09
C ARG A 246 -13.19 14.73 -7.69
N GLY A 247 -12.45 15.63 -7.05
CA GLY A 247 -12.29 17.02 -7.50
C GLY A 247 -11.35 17.19 -8.73
N ASN A 248 -10.41 16.26 -8.92
CA ASN A 248 -9.43 16.33 -10.01
C ASN A 248 -9.87 15.61 -11.30
N GLY A 249 -10.99 14.90 -11.27
CA GLY A 249 -11.51 14.13 -12.39
C GLY A 249 -12.39 14.97 -13.32
N GLY A 250 -11.82 15.57 -14.37
CA GLY A 250 -12.63 15.94 -15.54
C GLY A 250 -13.19 14.66 -16.23
N PRO A 251 -14.23 14.77 -17.08
CA PRO A 251 -14.89 13.60 -17.69
C PRO A 251 -13.96 12.70 -18.50
N GLU A 252 -12.75 13.16 -18.83
CA GLU A 252 -11.75 12.42 -19.60
C GLU A 252 -10.61 11.82 -18.79
N ASP A 253 -10.34 12.28 -17.54
CA ASP A 253 -9.22 11.82 -16.70
C ASP A 253 -9.72 11.09 -15.45
N ARG A 254 -10.15 9.84 -15.66
CA ARG A 254 -10.63 8.96 -14.59
C ARG A 254 -9.55 8.10 -13.96
N LEU A 255 -8.30 8.43 -14.21
CA LEU A 255 -7.13 7.82 -13.58
C LEU A 255 -6.33 8.90 -12.85
N CYS A 256 -6.16 8.76 -11.54
CA CYS A 256 -5.37 9.68 -10.73
C CYS A 256 -4.40 8.94 -9.81
N SER A 257 -3.39 9.65 -9.35
CA SER A 257 -2.55 9.29 -8.20
C SER A 257 -2.88 10.21 -7.02
N PHE A 258 -2.25 10.00 -5.88
CA PHE A 258 -2.36 10.90 -4.72
C PHE A 258 -2.02 12.37 -5.05
N ALA A 259 -1.22 12.61 -6.08
CA ALA A 259 -0.83 13.93 -6.57
C ALA A 259 -1.48 14.28 -7.92
N GLY A 260 -2.56 13.63 -8.30
CA GLY A 260 -3.29 13.82 -9.55
C GLY A 260 -2.70 13.02 -10.71
N GLY A 261 -1.54 13.42 -11.23
CA GLY A 261 -0.92 12.83 -12.42
C GLY A 261 0.14 11.77 -12.12
N ARG A 262 0.92 11.42 -13.17
CA ARG A 262 2.01 10.44 -13.08
C ARG A 262 3.11 10.89 -12.14
N GLN A 263 3.44 10.05 -11.17
CA GLN A 263 4.56 10.25 -10.25
C GLN A 263 5.79 9.39 -10.63
N CYS A 264 5.56 8.21 -11.18
CA CYS A 264 6.62 7.26 -11.51
C CYS A 264 7.52 7.78 -12.63
N PRO A 265 8.87 7.62 -12.54
CA PRO A 265 9.82 7.92 -13.59
C PRO A 265 9.51 7.21 -14.92
N LYS A 266 10.08 7.74 -16.02
CA LYS A 266 9.82 7.22 -17.39
C LYS A 266 10.07 5.72 -17.58
N PRO A 267 11.13 5.10 -17.00
CA PRO A 267 11.39 3.67 -17.18
C PRO A 267 10.27 2.75 -16.70
N PHE A 268 9.43 3.17 -15.76
CA PHE A 268 8.31 2.37 -15.26
C PHE A 268 7.14 2.39 -16.25
N GLY A 269 7.25 1.56 -17.30
CA GLY A 269 6.25 1.47 -18.38
C GLY A 269 4.91 0.89 -17.94
N ASP A 270 4.90 0.10 -16.87
CA ASP A 270 3.69 -0.51 -16.30
C ASP A 270 2.89 0.42 -15.39
N CYS A 271 3.40 1.61 -15.10
CA CYS A 271 2.63 2.64 -14.42
C CYS A 271 1.33 2.94 -15.21
N PRO A 272 0.13 2.91 -14.58
CA PRO A 272 -1.14 3.12 -15.28
C PRO A 272 -1.18 4.41 -16.11
N HIS A 273 -0.61 5.50 -15.61
CA HIS A 273 -0.50 6.76 -16.34
C HIS A 273 0.42 6.69 -17.58
N ALA A 274 1.39 5.76 -17.63
CA ALA A 274 2.20 5.54 -18.81
C ALA A 274 1.39 4.83 -19.89
N ARG A 275 0.64 3.79 -19.50
CA ARG A 275 -0.23 3.00 -20.39
C ARG A 275 -1.37 3.84 -20.97
N ALA A 276 -2.04 4.66 -20.15
CA ALA A 276 -3.09 5.55 -20.58
C ALA A 276 -2.61 6.55 -21.67
N ARG A 277 -1.39 7.09 -21.53
CA ARG A 277 -0.80 7.98 -22.53
C ARG A 277 -0.44 7.24 -23.84
N ALA A 278 0.00 5.99 -23.75
CA ALA A 278 0.31 5.19 -24.94
C ALA A 278 -0.96 4.92 -25.77
N VAL A 279 -2.06 4.54 -25.12
CA VAL A 279 -3.35 4.31 -25.78
C VAL A 279 -3.86 5.59 -26.47
N ARG A 280 -3.79 6.76 -25.83
CA ARG A 280 -4.20 8.05 -26.42
C ARG A 280 -3.34 8.45 -27.63
N ARG A 281 -2.04 8.10 -27.66
CA ARG A 281 -1.14 8.42 -28.81
C ARG A 281 -1.36 7.52 -30.02
N THR A 282 -1.93 6.33 -29.84
CA THR A 282 -2.22 5.38 -30.91
C THR A 282 -3.65 5.50 -31.44
N ALA A 283 -4.54 6.23 -30.76
CA ALA A 283 -5.86 6.55 -31.27
C ALA A 283 -5.71 7.55 -32.45
N PRO A 284 -6.31 7.28 -33.61
CA PRO A 284 -6.28 8.23 -34.74
C PRO A 284 -6.91 9.54 -34.29
N ALA A 285 -6.25 10.67 -34.58
CA ALA A 285 -6.80 11.99 -34.38
C ALA A 285 -8.00 12.16 -35.31
N GLY A 286 -9.21 12.13 -34.75
CA GLY A 286 -10.45 12.46 -35.47
C GLY A 286 -11.17 11.25 -36.07
N ALA A 287 -12.19 10.81 -35.40
CA ALA A 287 -13.42 10.27 -35.97
C ALA A 287 -14.60 11.02 -35.37
#